data_55fc3308ebb5a092bbab826c8beab57f
#
_entry.id   55fc3308ebb5a092bbab826c8beab57f
#
_cell.length_a   1.000
_cell.length_b   1.000
_cell.length_c   1.000
_cell.angle_alpha   90.00
_cell.angle_beta   90.00
_cell.angle_gamma   90.00
#
_symmetry.space_group_name_H-M   'P 1'
#
loop_
_entity.id
_entity.type
_entity.pdbx_description
1 polymer ?
#
loop_
_entity_poly.entity_id
_entity_poly.type
_entity_poly.pdbx_seq_one_letter_code
_entity_poly.pdbx_strand_id
1 'polypeptide(L)'
;MDEEKKGETRRNAVVGLACVAGSLGLGALATCLPADDVLRPPGGQDDARLLSLCVRCQRCFEACPRKAISPASIEEGFLNLRTPRMDFHSGWCDFCEEENDGHPRCVLTCPTGALRLDEGAKRRDVVIGKPLLTHDWC
;
A
#
# COMPACT_ATOMS: atom_id res chain seq x y z
N MET A 1 43.00 -0.07 -33.68
CA MET A 1 41.95 -1.01 -33.18
C MET A 1 41.74 -0.93 -31.66
N ASP A 2 42.77 -0.61 -30.88
CA ASP A 2 42.65 -0.56 -29.40
C ASP A 2 42.11 0.77 -28.84
N GLU A 3 42.36 1.90 -29.55
CA GLU A 3 41.89 3.22 -29.12
C GLU A 3 40.36 3.44 -29.33
N GLU A 4 39.85 2.87 -30.42
CA GLU A 4 38.39 2.93 -30.71
C GLU A 4 37.57 2.14 -29.65
N LYS A 5 38.05 0.99 -29.26
CA LYS A 5 37.45 0.14 -28.22
C LYS A 5 37.46 0.82 -26.84
N LYS A 6 38.53 1.58 -26.54
CA LYS A 6 38.69 2.31 -25.28
C LYS A 6 37.73 3.53 -25.19
N GLY A 7 37.45 4.19 -26.30
CA GLY A 7 36.51 5.31 -26.40
C GLY A 7 35.06 4.82 -26.18
N GLU A 8 34.70 3.69 -26.77
CA GLU A 8 33.36 3.10 -26.63
C GLU A 8 33.10 2.62 -25.18
N THR A 9 34.07 2.04 -24.51
CA THR A 9 33.97 1.61 -23.10
C THR A 9 33.74 2.81 -22.17
N ARG A 10 34.44 3.93 -22.38
CA ARG A 10 34.27 5.15 -21.57
C ARG A 10 32.90 5.77 -21.75
N ARG A 11 32.43 5.86 -23.00
CA ARG A 11 31.08 6.39 -23.30
C ARG A 11 30.00 5.54 -22.63
N ASN A 12 30.09 4.22 -22.74
CA ASN A 12 29.14 3.30 -22.13
C ASN A 12 29.15 3.38 -20.60
N ALA A 13 30.32 3.56 -19.99
CA ALA A 13 30.45 3.76 -18.55
C ALA A 13 29.78 5.08 -18.09
N VAL A 14 29.98 6.18 -18.82
CA VAL A 14 29.36 7.48 -18.51
C VAL A 14 27.84 7.41 -18.66
N VAL A 15 27.34 6.81 -19.74
CA VAL A 15 25.91 6.60 -19.96
C VAL A 15 25.32 5.73 -18.85
N GLY A 16 25.98 4.63 -18.50
CA GLY A 16 25.54 3.76 -17.39
C GLY A 16 25.44 4.50 -16.06
N LEU A 17 26.47 5.31 -15.74
CA LEU A 17 26.45 6.11 -14.50
C LEU A 17 25.36 7.17 -14.50
N ALA A 18 25.12 7.84 -15.64
CA ALA A 18 24.05 8.80 -15.79
C ALA A 18 22.66 8.16 -15.65
N CYS A 19 22.45 6.96 -16.20
CA CYS A 19 21.22 6.21 -16.04
C CYS A 19 20.96 5.83 -14.57
N VAL A 20 22.00 5.36 -13.87
CA VAL A 20 21.88 5.01 -12.43
C VAL A 20 21.58 6.25 -11.60
N ALA A 21 22.29 7.35 -11.81
CA ALA A 21 22.04 8.60 -11.09
C ALA A 21 20.62 9.15 -11.38
N GLY A 22 20.18 9.09 -12.64
CA GLY A 22 18.83 9.49 -13.04
C GLY A 22 17.74 8.63 -12.39
N SER A 23 17.94 7.31 -12.33
CA SER A 23 16.99 6.39 -11.68
C SER A 23 16.90 6.62 -10.18
N LEU A 24 18.03 6.86 -9.52
CA LEU A 24 18.08 7.17 -8.09
C LEU A 24 17.41 8.52 -7.79
N GLY A 25 17.66 9.54 -8.62
CA GLY A 25 17.04 10.86 -8.50
C GLY A 25 15.51 10.80 -8.68
N LEU A 26 15.03 10.05 -9.68
CA LEU A 26 13.60 9.88 -9.93
C LEU A 26 12.93 9.10 -8.81
N GLY A 27 13.59 8.07 -8.27
CA GLY A 27 13.11 7.31 -7.12
C GLY A 27 13.00 8.16 -5.86
N ALA A 28 14.01 8.98 -5.56
CA ALA A 28 14.00 9.92 -4.45
C ALA A 28 12.88 10.97 -4.60
N LEU A 29 12.66 11.50 -5.80
CA LEU A 29 11.58 12.43 -6.09
C LEU A 29 10.21 11.79 -5.84
N ALA A 30 10.01 10.55 -6.27
CA ALA A 30 8.76 9.82 -6.06
C ALA A 30 8.42 9.60 -4.57
N THR A 31 9.44 9.44 -3.71
CA THR A 31 9.23 9.32 -2.26
C THR A 31 9.00 10.66 -1.55
N CYS A 32 9.37 11.77 -2.18
CA CYS A 32 9.14 13.11 -1.65
C CYS A 32 7.76 13.68 -2.02
N LEU A 33 7.01 13.02 -2.92
CA LEU A 33 5.67 13.46 -3.26
C LEU A 33 4.75 13.24 -2.05
N PRO A 34 3.93 14.26 -1.69
CA PRO A 34 2.95 14.09 -0.63
C PRO A 34 2.01 12.94 -1.00
N ALA A 35 1.81 12.03 -0.07
CA ALA A 35 0.82 10.98 -0.17
C ALA A 35 -0.29 11.29 0.82
N ASP A 36 -1.53 11.16 0.40
CA ASP A 36 -2.67 11.29 1.30
C ASP A 36 -2.68 10.12 2.31
N ASP A 37 -3.18 10.41 3.52
CA ASP A 37 -3.39 9.39 4.54
C ASP A 37 -4.43 8.38 4.05
N VAL A 38 -3.98 7.18 3.74
CA VAL A 38 -4.85 6.11 3.26
C VAL A 38 -5.42 5.33 4.42
N LEU A 39 -6.75 5.26 4.51
CA LEU A 39 -7.40 4.42 5.51
C LEU A 39 -7.18 2.95 5.19
N ARG A 40 -6.50 2.24 6.08
CA ARG A 40 -6.13 0.84 5.89
C ARG A 40 -7.13 -0.14 6.48
N PRO A 41 -7.32 -1.30 5.86
CA PRO A 41 -8.12 -2.37 6.45
C PRO A 41 -7.49 -2.91 7.74
N PRO A 42 -8.26 -3.66 8.56
CA PRO A 42 -7.74 -4.26 9.78
C PRO A 42 -6.41 -4.98 9.55
N GLY A 43 -5.45 -4.73 10.43
CA GLY A 43 -4.10 -5.29 10.34
C GLY A 43 -3.16 -4.60 9.36
N GLY A 44 -3.61 -3.51 8.71
CA GLY A 44 -2.80 -2.71 7.79
C GLY A 44 -2.41 -1.33 8.34
N GLN A 45 -2.55 -1.07 9.64
CA GLN A 45 -2.30 0.23 10.26
C GLN A 45 -0.81 0.64 10.26
N ASP A 46 0.09 -0.33 10.14
CA ASP A 46 1.51 -0.07 9.92
C ASP A 46 1.78 0.03 8.41
N ASP A 47 1.77 1.26 7.88
CA ASP A 47 1.99 1.53 6.46
C ASP A 47 3.37 1.08 5.98
N ALA A 48 4.41 1.23 6.78
CA ALA A 48 5.76 0.84 6.39
C ALA A 48 5.84 -0.67 6.15
N ARG A 49 5.25 -1.46 7.04
CA ARG A 49 5.15 -2.91 6.89
C ARG A 49 4.24 -3.29 5.73
N LEU A 50 3.07 -2.65 5.63
CA LEU A 50 2.12 -2.92 4.55
C LEU A 50 2.78 -2.70 3.18
N LEU A 51 3.38 -1.54 2.96
CA LEU A 51 4.01 -1.18 1.69
C LEU A 51 5.19 -2.10 1.34
N SER A 52 5.95 -2.55 2.33
CA SER A 52 7.09 -3.44 2.12
C SER A 52 6.71 -4.89 1.80
N LEU A 53 5.60 -5.39 2.35
CA LEU A 53 5.18 -6.79 2.22
C LEU A 53 4.06 -7.02 1.21
N CYS A 54 3.29 -5.97 0.85
CA CYS A 54 2.13 -6.09 -0.01
C CYS A 54 2.53 -6.35 -1.47
N VAL A 55 2.26 -7.53 -1.97
CA VAL A 55 2.47 -7.90 -3.38
C VAL A 55 1.32 -7.50 -4.31
N ARG A 56 0.36 -6.72 -3.82
CA ARG A 56 -0.79 -6.19 -4.59
C ARG A 56 -1.63 -7.28 -5.28
N CYS A 57 -1.74 -8.45 -4.67
CA CYS A 57 -2.43 -9.63 -5.20
C CYS A 57 -3.96 -9.53 -5.20
N GLN A 58 -4.52 -8.53 -4.55
CA GLN A 58 -5.97 -8.22 -4.47
C GLN A 58 -6.84 -9.24 -3.72
N ARG A 59 -6.30 -10.30 -3.16
CA ARG A 59 -7.07 -11.32 -2.42
C ARG A 59 -7.89 -10.75 -1.27
N CYS A 60 -7.40 -9.70 -0.60
CA CYS A 60 -8.12 -9.03 0.48
C CYS A 60 -9.41 -8.34 0.01
N PHE A 61 -9.46 -7.87 -1.25
CA PHE A 61 -10.66 -7.26 -1.84
C PHE A 61 -11.73 -8.32 -2.10
N GLU A 62 -11.34 -9.43 -2.72
CA GLU A 62 -12.24 -10.53 -3.04
C GLU A 62 -12.75 -11.24 -1.77
N ALA A 63 -11.89 -11.36 -0.77
CA ALA A 63 -12.23 -12.00 0.50
C ALA A 63 -13.19 -11.17 1.36
N CYS A 64 -13.35 -9.87 1.10
CA CYS A 64 -14.19 -9.00 1.91
C CYS A 64 -15.68 -9.19 1.57
N PRO A 65 -16.51 -9.76 2.47
CA PRO A 65 -17.92 -10.01 2.20
C PRO A 65 -18.73 -8.71 2.08
N ARG A 66 -18.27 -7.65 2.74
CA ARG A 66 -18.92 -6.31 2.73
C ARG A 66 -18.39 -5.40 1.63
N LYS A 67 -17.41 -5.86 0.83
CA LYS A 67 -16.76 -5.07 -0.25
C LYS A 67 -16.25 -3.69 0.20
N ALA A 68 -15.85 -3.61 1.46
CA ALA A 68 -15.34 -2.38 2.07
C ALA A 68 -13.87 -2.07 1.73
N ILE A 69 -13.21 -2.93 0.94
CA ILE A 69 -11.81 -2.77 0.54
C ILE A 69 -11.74 -2.57 -0.96
N SER A 70 -11.03 -1.52 -1.38
CA SER A 70 -10.74 -1.22 -2.79
C SER A 70 -9.24 -0.97 -3.00
N PRO A 71 -8.75 -1.03 -4.24
CA PRO A 71 -7.37 -0.67 -4.54
C PRO A 71 -7.18 0.83 -4.41
N ALA A 72 -6.08 1.24 -3.80
CA ALA A 72 -5.67 2.63 -3.78
C ALA A 72 -5.38 3.13 -5.20
N SER A 73 -5.82 4.36 -5.49
CA SER A 73 -5.59 5.06 -6.75
C SER A 73 -4.24 5.77 -6.75
N ILE A 74 -3.85 6.32 -7.90
CA ILE A 74 -2.61 7.10 -8.01
C ILE A 74 -2.70 8.44 -7.27
N GLU A 75 -3.89 8.95 -7.07
CA GLU A 75 -4.15 10.19 -6.33
C GLU A 75 -3.78 10.07 -4.85
N GLU A 76 -3.87 8.86 -4.31
CA GLU A 76 -3.49 8.53 -2.93
C GLU A 76 -1.97 8.28 -2.76
N GLY A 77 -1.19 8.58 -3.80
CA GLY A 77 0.26 8.47 -3.82
C GLY A 77 0.77 7.25 -4.60
N PHE A 78 1.88 7.45 -5.29
CA PHE A 78 2.47 6.44 -6.18
C PHE A 78 2.84 5.14 -5.43
N LEU A 79 3.35 5.25 -4.21
CA LEU A 79 3.73 4.08 -3.40
C LEU A 79 2.50 3.28 -2.95
N ASN A 80 1.36 3.96 -2.76
CA ASN A 80 0.11 3.37 -2.35
C ASN A 80 -0.64 2.67 -3.47
N LEU A 81 -0.27 2.93 -4.73
CA LEU A 81 -0.99 2.42 -5.90
C LEU A 81 -1.28 0.92 -5.79
N ARG A 82 -2.58 0.57 -5.92
CA ARG A 82 -3.11 -0.80 -5.84
C ARG A 82 -2.92 -1.51 -4.49
N THR A 83 -2.47 -0.82 -3.45
CA THR A 83 -2.52 -1.36 -2.09
C THR A 83 -3.95 -1.32 -1.54
N PRO A 84 -4.29 -2.13 -0.52
CA PRO A 84 -5.63 -2.14 0.03
C PRO A 84 -5.93 -0.84 0.79
N ARG A 85 -7.07 -0.23 0.49
CA ARG A 85 -7.65 0.89 1.23
C ARG A 85 -9.09 0.57 1.65
N MET A 86 -9.56 1.22 2.70
CA MET A 86 -10.98 1.19 3.05
C MET A 86 -11.77 2.12 2.14
N ASP A 87 -12.87 1.63 1.62
CA ASP A 87 -13.81 2.38 0.80
C ASP A 87 -15.22 2.31 1.41
N PHE A 88 -15.55 3.30 2.20
CA PHE A 88 -16.84 3.37 2.88
C PHE A 88 -17.99 3.82 1.96
N HIS A 89 -17.72 4.18 0.71
CA HIS A 89 -18.76 4.37 -0.31
C HIS A 89 -19.29 3.04 -0.84
N SER A 90 -18.42 2.05 -0.95
CA SER A 90 -18.76 0.72 -1.47
C SER A 90 -19.31 -0.21 -0.39
N GLY A 91 -18.91 -0.03 0.86
CA GLY A 91 -19.32 -0.89 1.97
C GLY A 91 -18.75 -0.46 3.32
N TRP A 92 -19.04 -1.24 4.35
CA TRP A 92 -18.55 -0.97 5.70
C TRP A 92 -17.80 -2.19 6.26
N CYS A 93 -16.90 -1.96 7.19
CA CYS A 93 -16.18 -3.04 7.86
C CYS A 93 -16.89 -3.42 9.18
N ASP A 94 -17.38 -4.64 9.25
CA ASP A 94 -17.93 -5.26 10.46
C ASP A 94 -16.92 -6.17 11.18
N PHE A 95 -15.66 -6.16 10.71
CA PHE A 95 -14.60 -7.00 11.24
C PHE A 95 -14.82 -8.51 11.00
N CYS A 96 -15.78 -8.88 10.14
CA CYS A 96 -16.24 -10.25 9.89
C CYS A 96 -16.65 -10.98 11.19
N GLU A 97 -17.27 -10.27 12.12
CA GLU A 97 -17.56 -10.72 13.48
C GLU A 97 -18.51 -11.93 13.50
N GLU A 98 -19.47 -11.95 12.58
CA GLU A 98 -20.45 -13.02 12.45
C GLU A 98 -19.93 -14.26 11.72
N GLU A 99 -18.90 -14.11 10.87
CA GLU A 99 -18.50 -15.17 9.95
C GLU A 99 -17.26 -15.97 10.40
N ASN A 100 -16.34 -15.34 11.16
CA ASN A 100 -15.04 -15.92 11.49
C ASN A 100 -14.58 -15.64 12.93
N ASP A 101 -15.45 -15.72 13.91
CA ASP A 101 -15.12 -15.49 15.32
C ASP A 101 -14.37 -14.15 15.56
N GLY A 102 -14.69 -13.13 14.78
CA GLY A 102 -14.04 -11.82 14.88
C GLY A 102 -12.65 -11.73 14.24
N HIS A 103 -12.26 -12.70 13.40
CA HIS A 103 -11.04 -12.62 12.62
C HIS A 103 -11.33 -12.11 11.20
N PRO A 104 -10.81 -10.93 10.81
CA PRO A 104 -11.07 -10.38 9.48
C PRO A 104 -10.55 -11.29 8.36
N ARG A 105 -11.41 -11.63 7.40
CA ARG A 105 -11.05 -12.49 6.27
C ARG A 105 -9.91 -11.93 5.43
N CYS A 106 -9.81 -10.60 5.31
CA CYS A 106 -8.72 -9.93 4.60
C CYS A 106 -7.35 -10.23 5.22
N VAL A 107 -7.27 -10.35 6.56
CA VAL A 107 -6.04 -10.72 7.28
C VAL A 107 -5.72 -12.20 7.04
N LEU A 108 -6.70 -13.08 7.18
CA LEU A 108 -6.51 -14.54 7.02
C LEU A 108 -6.09 -14.92 5.58
N THR A 109 -6.56 -14.17 4.59
CA THR A 109 -6.30 -14.45 3.18
C THR A 109 -4.98 -13.84 2.68
N CYS A 110 -4.34 -12.97 3.48
CA CYS A 110 -3.12 -12.29 3.07
C CYS A 110 -1.92 -13.24 3.04
N PRO A 111 -1.37 -13.58 1.84
CA PRO A 111 -0.32 -14.60 1.73
C PRO A 111 1.04 -14.15 2.27
N THR A 112 1.28 -12.84 2.31
CA THR A 112 2.55 -12.25 2.74
C THR A 112 2.54 -11.75 4.17
N GLY A 113 1.36 -11.78 4.85
CA GLY A 113 1.20 -11.18 6.17
C GLY A 113 1.32 -9.66 6.18
N ALA A 114 1.16 -9.00 5.02
CA ALA A 114 1.10 -7.54 4.95
C ALA A 114 -0.06 -6.99 5.79
N LEU A 115 -1.21 -7.67 5.77
CA LEU A 115 -2.29 -7.47 6.72
C LEU A 115 -2.10 -8.49 7.85
N ARG A 116 -1.85 -8.00 9.05
CA ARG A 116 -1.64 -8.84 10.24
C ARG A 116 -2.21 -8.17 11.47
N LEU A 117 -2.91 -8.92 12.27
CA LEU A 117 -3.32 -8.54 13.62
C LEU A 117 -2.46 -9.26 14.64
N ASP A 118 -2.26 -8.64 15.78
CA ASP A 118 -1.62 -9.28 16.92
C ASP A 118 -2.52 -10.40 17.48
N GLU A 119 -1.90 -11.39 18.08
CA GLU A 119 -2.62 -12.52 18.67
C GLU A 119 -3.58 -12.02 19.76
N GLY A 120 -4.86 -12.34 19.61
CA GLY A 120 -5.91 -11.92 20.53
C GLY A 120 -6.44 -10.50 20.35
N ALA A 121 -5.98 -9.76 19.34
CA ALA A 121 -6.52 -8.44 19.03
C ALA A 121 -8.00 -8.54 18.63
N LYS A 122 -8.83 -7.77 19.32
CA LYS A 122 -10.28 -7.68 19.08
C LYS A 122 -10.59 -6.42 18.25
N ARG A 123 -11.79 -6.37 17.67
CA ARG A 123 -12.30 -5.22 16.93
C ARG A 123 -12.06 -3.87 17.62
N ARG A 124 -12.23 -3.82 18.95
CA ARG A 124 -12.05 -2.60 19.75
C ARG A 124 -10.61 -2.10 19.84
N ASP A 125 -9.65 -2.98 19.59
CA ASP A 125 -8.22 -2.69 19.69
C ASP A 125 -7.65 -2.16 18.37
N VAL A 126 -8.43 -2.25 17.29
CA VAL A 126 -8.02 -1.82 15.95
C VAL A 126 -8.74 -0.55 15.56
N VAL A 127 -7.98 0.54 15.43
CA VAL A 127 -8.50 1.83 14.96
C VAL A 127 -8.21 1.95 13.47
N ILE A 128 -9.25 1.82 12.64
CA ILE A 128 -9.15 1.99 11.17
C ILE A 128 -9.03 3.48 10.83
N GLY A 129 -9.77 4.35 11.54
CA GLY A 129 -9.79 5.78 11.34
C GLY A 129 -10.67 6.47 12.36
N LYS A 130 -10.59 7.80 12.43
CA LYS A 130 -11.45 8.62 13.28
C LYS A 130 -12.37 9.45 12.39
N PRO A 131 -13.70 9.42 12.60
CA PRO A 131 -14.60 10.26 11.85
C PRO A 131 -14.37 11.74 12.21
N LEU A 132 -14.24 12.58 11.20
CA LEU A 132 -14.22 14.03 11.33
C LEU A 132 -15.54 14.57 10.84
N LEU A 133 -16.28 15.24 11.73
CA LEU A 133 -17.53 15.92 11.38
C LEU A 133 -17.20 17.37 11.05
N THR A 134 -17.34 17.74 9.80
CA THR A 134 -17.27 19.14 9.36
C THR A 134 -18.68 19.70 9.25
N HIS A 135 -18.96 20.78 9.98
CA HIS A 135 -20.28 21.40 9.99
C HIS A 135 -20.61 22.20 8.72
N ASP A 136 -19.65 22.35 7.81
CA ASP A 136 -19.79 23.19 6.62
C ASP A 136 -20.76 22.63 5.55
N TRP A 137 -21.24 21.41 5.73
CA TRP A 137 -22.09 20.67 4.77
C TRP A 137 -23.39 20.11 5.38
N CYS A 138 -23.81 20.59 6.55
CA CYS A 138 -25.10 20.25 7.16
C CYS A 138 -26.10 21.39 7.03
#